data_09ccd6d6b883fd1426980ab4cd0183e8
#
_entry.id   09ccd6d6b883fd1426980ab4cd0183e8
#
_cell.length_a   1.000
_cell.length_b   1.000
_cell.length_c   1.000
_cell.angle_alpha   90.00
_cell.angle_beta   90.00
_cell.angle_gamma   90.00
#
_symmetry.space_group_name_H-M   'P 1'
#
loop_
_entity.id
_entity.type
_entity.pdbx_description
1 polymer ?
#
loop_
_entity_poly.entity_id
_entity_poly.type
_entity_poly.pdbx_seq_one_letter_code
_entity_poly.pdbx_strand_id
1 'polypeptide(L)'
;SALVSYVSSYDISGFQMNVGGLVIDSATSAFDQVSFNASNGELLGYSSVGNDLPATCSVAYGELCPLDGAADLVGLQFAGSHNGYTLDIDNAVVLDSADSPNELAVSSIDDLSIQNCSDTDSDTVCDAVDVCSGYDDLADNDSDLTPDGCDECDDDPNKVAEGACGCGVADTDCAYLTLG
;
A
#
# COMPACT_ATOMS: atom_id res chain seq x y z
N SER A 1 -1.02 4.24 -0.41
CA SER A 1 -0.07 4.71 -1.45
C SER A 1 1.22 5.18 -0.81
N ALA A 2 2.34 5.06 -1.51
CA ALA A 2 3.63 5.63 -1.14
C ALA A 2 4.19 6.44 -2.32
N LEU A 3 5.07 7.38 -1.99
CA LEU A 3 5.81 8.18 -2.95
C LEU A 3 7.30 7.97 -2.69
N VAL A 4 8.01 7.50 -3.70
CA VAL A 4 9.47 7.45 -3.69
C VAL A 4 9.98 8.72 -4.33
N SER A 5 10.79 9.47 -3.61
CA SER A 5 11.38 10.72 -4.07
C SER A 5 12.89 10.58 -4.25
N TYR A 6 13.48 11.45 -5.03
CA TYR A 6 14.92 11.48 -5.25
C TYR A 6 15.51 12.87 -5.06
N VAL A 7 16.78 12.92 -4.75
CA VAL A 7 17.64 14.08 -4.88
C VAL A 7 18.87 13.71 -5.70
N SER A 8 19.21 14.49 -6.70
CA SER A 8 20.33 14.21 -7.59
C SER A 8 20.93 15.49 -8.14
N SER A 9 22.25 15.53 -8.30
CA SER A 9 22.97 16.59 -9.02
C SER A 9 23.09 16.31 -10.52
N TYR A 10 22.55 15.20 -10.99
CA TYR A 10 22.49 14.79 -12.39
C TYR A 10 21.05 14.59 -12.82
N ASP A 11 20.77 14.84 -14.10
CA ASP A 11 19.52 14.41 -14.70
C ASP A 11 19.45 12.88 -14.70
N ILE A 12 18.28 12.32 -14.45
CA ILE A 12 18.07 10.87 -14.36
C ILE A 12 17.33 10.37 -15.59
N SER A 13 17.89 9.39 -16.29
CA SER A 13 17.29 8.74 -17.47
C SER A 13 16.50 7.47 -17.12
N GLY A 14 16.73 6.87 -15.98
CA GLY A 14 16.01 5.67 -15.54
C GLY A 14 16.37 5.22 -14.13
N PHE A 15 15.54 4.32 -13.63
CA PHE A 15 15.76 3.63 -12.36
C PHE A 15 15.27 2.20 -12.44
N GLN A 16 15.84 1.35 -11.61
CA GLN A 16 15.37 0.01 -11.28
C GLN A 16 15.48 -0.20 -9.78
N MET A 17 14.52 -0.86 -9.18
CA MET A 17 14.55 -1.26 -7.77
C MET A 17 13.66 -2.48 -7.53
N ASN A 18 13.88 -3.18 -6.44
CA ASN A 18 12.96 -4.17 -5.93
C ASN A 18 12.12 -3.56 -4.81
N VAL A 19 10.83 -3.75 -4.86
CA VAL A 19 9.87 -3.31 -3.85
C VAL A 19 9.27 -4.55 -3.19
N GLY A 20 9.53 -4.71 -1.91
CA GLY A 20 9.04 -5.81 -1.07
C GLY A 20 8.06 -5.35 -0.01
N GLY A 21 7.51 -6.31 0.72
CA GLY A 21 6.61 -6.06 1.85
C GLY A 21 5.16 -5.80 1.48
N LEU A 22 4.87 -5.27 0.30
CA LEU A 22 3.52 -4.92 -0.16
C LEU A 22 3.26 -5.36 -1.61
N VAL A 23 1.99 -5.60 -1.94
CA VAL A 23 1.58 -5.89 -3.31
C VAL A 23 1.29 -4.58 -4.04
N ILE A 24 2.07 -4.28 -5.06
CA ILE A 24 1.86 -3.11 -5.91
C ILE A 24 0.66 -3.37 -6.82
N ASP A 25 -0.33 -2.48 -6.78
CA ASP A 25 -1.48 -2.46 -7.69
C ASP A 25 -1.17 -1.64 -8.95
N SER A 26 -0.57 -0.46 -8.78
CA SER A 26 -0.12 0.38 -9.89
C SER A 26 1.06 1.25 -9.52
N ALA A 27 1.84 1.63 -10.53
CA ALA A 27 2.97 2.56 -10.40
C ALA A 27 2.84 3.69 -11.43
N THR A 28 3.18 4.92 -11.01
CA THR A 28 3.18 6.10 -11.86
C THR A 28 4.47 6.88 -11.67
N SER A 29 5.02 7.43 -12.73
CA SER A 29 6.21 8.30 -12.69
C SER A 29 6.09 9.40 -13.75
N ALA A 30 6.96 10.38 -13.68
CA ALA A 30 7.12 11.36 -14.75
C ALA A 30 7.89 10.79 -15.97
N PHE A 31 8.52 9.62 -15.85
CA PHE A 31 9.04 8.88 -16.98
C PHE A 31 7.91 8.40 -17.90
N ASP A 32 8.19 8.34 -19.19
CA ASP A 32 7.24 7.87 -20.21
C ASP A 32 7.07 6.33 -20.19
N GLN A 33 7.97 5.60 -19.57
CA GLN A 33 7.89 4.17 -19.38
C GLN A 33 8.03 3.83 -17.90
N VAL A 34 7.00 3.18 -17.33
CA VAL A 34 7.02 2.59 -15.99
C VAL A 34 6.39 1.22 -16.05
N SER A 35 7.04 0.25 -15.45
CA SER A 35 6.52 -1.12 -15.32
C SER A 35 6.91 -1.74 -14.00
N PHE A 36 6.09 -2.64 -13.49
CA PHE A 36 6.43 -3.45 -12.34
C PHE A 36 6.07 -4.92 -12.58
N ASN A 37 6.79 -5.80 -11.91
CA ASN A 37 6.57 -7.23 -11.93
C ASN A 37 6.09 -7.68 -10.56
N ALA A 38 4.78 -7.98 -10.44
CA ALA A 38 4.16 -8.38 -9.19
C ALA A 38 4.71 -9.71 -8.61
N SER A 39 5.41 -10.52 -9.42
CA SER A 39 5.94 -11.81 -8.97
C SER A 39 7.24 -11.70 -8.18
N ASN A 40 8.06 -10.68 -8.46
CA ASN A 40 9.39 -10.48 -7.86
C ASN A 40 9.61 -9.08 -7.28
N GLY A 41 8.59 -8.20 -7.34
CA GLY A 41 8.68 -6.84 -6.83
C GLY A 41 9.55 -5.89 -7.66
N GLU A 42 10.02 -6.31 -8.84
CA GLU A 42 10.86 -5.49 -9.69
C GLU A 42 10.08 -4.32 -10.29
N LEU A 43 10.55 -3.12 -10.06
CA LEU A 43 10.01 -1.86 -10.55
C LEU A 43 11.06 -1.19 -11.44
N LEU A 44 10.66 -0.83 -12.65
CA LEU A 44 11.52 -0.19 -13.65
C LEU A 44 10.84 1.07 -14.19
N GLY A 45 11.58 2.16 -14.25
CA GLY A 45 11.16 3.38 -14.93
C GLY A 45 12.28 3.95 -15.77
N TYR A 46 11.99 4.42 -17.00
CA TYR A 46 13.00 5.01 -17.88
C TYR A 46 12.37 5.94 -18.92
N SER A 47 13.20 6.82 -19.45
CA SER A 47 12.87 7.68 -20.58
C SER A 47 13.21 6.99 -21.90
N SER A 48 12.20 6.76 -22.75
CA SER A 48 12.41 6.20 -24.10
C SER A 48 12.56 7.28 -25.18
N VAL A 49 12.23 8.52 -24.84
CA VAL A 49 12.18 9.66 -25.77
C VAL A 49 13.00 10.88 -25.31
N GLY A 50 13.85 10.71 -24.30
CA GLY A 50 14.68 11.78 -23.75
C GLY A 50 13.94 12.75 -22.80
N ASN A 51 12.86 12.28 -22.18
CA ASN A 51 12.16 12.99 -21.11
C ASN A 51 12.76 12.59 -19.75
N ASP A 52 14.02 12.95 -19.54
CA ASP A 52 14.73 12.64 -18.31
C ASP A 52 14.21 13.47 -17.13
N LEU A 53 14.33 12.93 -15.94
CA LEU A 53 14.00 13.68 -14.73
C LEU A 53 15.15 14.64 -14.41
N PRO A 54 14.86 15.91 -14.13
CA PRO A 54 15.90 16.93 -13.97
C PRO A 54 16.69 16.74 -12.68
N ALA A 55 17.94 17.18 -12.68
CA ALA A 55 18.70 17.35 -11.44
C ALA A 55 17.93 18.25 -10.45
N THR A 56 17.91 17.85 -9.19
CA THR A 56 17.18 18.57 -8.12
C THR A 56 18.07 19.55 -7.37
N CYS A 57 19.40 19.44 -7.54
CA CYS A 57 20.35 20.34 -6.92
C CYS A 57 21.59 20.56 -7.80
N SER A 58 22.40 21.56 -7.44
CA SER A 58 23.71 21.79 -8.01
C SER A 58 24.73 21.90 -6.88
N VAL A 59 25.51 20.85 -6.70
CA VAL A 59 26.54 20.78 -5.65
C VAL A 59 27.90 20.44 -6.25
N ALA A 60 28.97 20.73 -5.52
CA ALA A 60 30.32 20.37 -5.93
C ALA A 60 30.52 18.83 -5.89
N TYR A 61 31.45 18.35 -6.71
CA TYR A 61 31.77 16.93 -6.75
C TYR A 61 32.12 16.38 -5.34
N GLY A 62 31.38 15.36 -4.92
CA GLY A 62 31.55 14.71 -3.61
C GLY A 62 30.67 15.31 -2.50
N GLU A 63 29.87 16.32 -2.77
CA GLU A 63 28.85 16.83 -1.86
C GLU A 63 27.48 16.18 -2.11
N LEU A 64 26.68 16.01 -1.04
CA LEU A 64 25.33 15.48 -1.13
C LEU A 64 24.33 16.61 -1.38
N CYS A 65 23.31 16.32 -2.19
CA CYS A 65 22.17 17.21 -2.35
C CYS A 65 21.38 17.38 -1.08
N PRO A 66 20.91 18.58 -0.74
CA PRO A 66 20.00 18.78 0.37
C PRO A 66 18.63 18.13 0.08
N LEU A 67 18.05 17.46 1.09
CA LEU A 67 16.78 16.72 0.94
C LEU A 67 15.54 17.63 0.77
N ASP A 68 15.65 18.92 1.07
CA ASP A 68 14.56 19.90 0.89
C ASP A 68 14.21 20.18 -0.58
N GLY A 69 15.09 19.77 -1.52
CA GLY A 69 14.88 19.83 -2.95
C GLY A 69 14.39 18.53 -3.59
N ALA A 70 13.94 17.55 -2.81
CA ALA A 70 13.52 16.26 -3.35
C ALA A 70 12.36 16.39 -4.37
N ALA A 71 12.45 15.62 -5.45
CA ALA A 71 11.43 15.52 -6.47
C ALA A 71 10.89 14.08 -6.56
N ASP A 72 9.71 13.93 -7.12
CA ASP A 72 9.03 12.64 -7.21
C ASP A 72 9.68 11.75 -8.26
N LEU A 73 10.07 10.54 -7.87
CA LEU A 73 10.59 9.50 -8.75
C LEU A 73 9.46 8.58 -9.23
N VAL A 74 8.74 8.00 -8.30
CA VAL A 74 7.64 7.08 -8.61
C VAL A 74 6.59 7.08 -7.49
N GLY A 75 5.33 7.14 -7.88
CA GLY A 75 4.18 6.95 -7.01
C GLY A 75 3.70 5.50 -7.08
N LEU A 76 3.49 4.87 -5.93
CA LEU A 76 3.05 3.48 -5.79
C LEU A 76 1.65 3.44 -5.18
N GLN A 77 0.78 2.65 -5.77
CA GLN A 77 -0.50 2.26 -5.19
C GLN A 77 -0.43 0.78 -4.80
N PHE A 78 -0.99 0.45 -3.67
CA PHE A 78 -0.96 -0.91 -3.14
C PHE A 78 -2.37 -1.50 -3.09
N ALA A 79 -2.46 -2.81 -3.30
CA ALA A 79 -3.70 -3.56 -3.17
C ALA A 79 -3.91 -3.97 -1.69
N GLY A 80 -5.14 -3.82 -1.19
CA GLY A 80 -5.57 -4.28 0.13
C GLY A 80 -5.26 -3.32 1.29
N SER A 81 -5.42 -3.79 2.52
CA SER A 81 -5.07 -3.10 3.75
C SER A 81 -3.58 -3.28 4.06
N HIS A 82 -2.93 -2.28 4.64
CA HIS A 82 -1.46 -2.22 4.74
C HIS A 82 -0.95 -1.88 6.14
N ASN A 83 -1.82 -1.91 7.15
CA ASN A 83 -1.40 -1.57 8.51
C ASN A 83 -0.38 -2.59 9.04
N GLY A 84 0.69 -2.10 9.65
CA GLY A 84 1.76 -2.94 10.19
C GLY A 84 2.75 -3.51 9.17
N TYR A 85 2.59 -3.23 7.88
CA TYR A 85 3.55 -3.64 6.85
C TYR A 85 4.72 -2.66 6.75
N THR A 86 5.88 -3.16 6.36
CA THR A 86 7.06 -2.37 5.99
C THR A 86 7.19 -2.39 4.47
N LEU A 87 7.39 -1.23 3.88
CA LEU A 87 7.77 -1.12 2.48
C LEU A 87 9.30 -1.24 2.41
N ASP A 88 9.78 -2.32 1.85
CA ASP A 88 11.20 -2.57 1.64
C ASP A 88 11.59 -2.14 0.23
N ILE A 89 12.67 -1.38 0.09
CA ILE A 89 13.24 -1.02 -1.21
C ILE A 89 14.68 -1.50 -1.27
N ASP A 90 14.93 -2.45 -2.16
CA ASP A 90 16.22 -3.10 -2.36
C ASP A 90 16.77 -2.88 -3.77
N ASN A 91 18.08 -3.08 -3.92
CA ASN A 91 18.77 -3.16 -5.21
C ASN A 91 18.45 -1.97 -6.14
N ALA A 92 18.33 -0.76 -5.57
CA ALA A 92 18.07 0.41 -6.38
C ALA A 92 19.28 0.77 -7.24
N VAL A 93 19.03 0.89 -8.54
CA VAL A 93 19.95 1.38 -9.55
C VAL A 93 19.33 2.59 -10.19
N VAL A 94 20.08 3.69 -10.29
CA VAL A 94 19.66 4.93 -10.96
C VAL A 94 20.68 5.25 -12.01
N LEU A 95 20.22 5.64 -13.19
CA LEU A 95 21.06 5.95 -14.35
C LEU A 95 21.02 7.45 -14.65
N ASP A 96 22.17 8.04 -14.93
CA ASP A 96 22.24 9.42 -15.45
C ASP A 96 21.76 9.52 -16.90
N SER A 97 21.61 10.73 -17.40
CA SER A 97 21.15 11.02 -18.76
C SER A 97 22.28 11.15 -19.78
N ALA A 98 23.48 10.67 -19.49
CA ALA A 98 24.59 10.72 -20.42
C ALA A 98 24.34 9.86 -21.69
N ASP A 99 25.02 10.19 -22.81
CA ASP A 99 24.96 9.38 -24.06
C ASP A 99 25.33 7.89 -23.84
N SER A 100 26.07 7.61 -22.78
CA SER A 100 26.34 6.28 -22.26
C SER A 100 26.01 6.31 -20.76
N PRO A 101 24.77 5.97 -20.38
CA PRO A 101 24.29 6.11 -19.02
C PRO A 101 25.20 5.43 -18.00
N ASN A 102 25.57 6.16 -16.95
CA ASN A 102 26.32 5.61 -15.84
C ASN A 102 25.37 5.35 -14.68
N GLU A 103 25.69 4.32 -13.93
CA GLU A 103 25.03 4.06 -12.67
C GLU A 103 25.44 5.12 -11.65
N LEU A 104 24.45 5.80 -11.08
CA LEU A 104 24.64 6.74 -9.99
C LEU A 104 24.70 6.00 -8.68
N ALA A 105 25.63 6.39 -7.78
CA ALA A 105 25.69 5.80 -6.45
C ALA A 105 24.44 6.19 -5.66
N VAL A 106 23.67 5.20 -5.22
CA VAL A 106 22.56 5.36 -4.27
C VAL A 106 23.15 5.40 -2.85
N SER A 107 23.02 6.53 -2.15
CA SER A 107 23.68 6.75 -0.88
C SER A 107 22.87 6.24 0.32
N SER A 108 21.54 6.21 0.21
CA SER A 108 20.65 5.65 1.24
C SER A 108 19.32 5.27 0.62
N ILE A 109 18.73 4.23 1.17
CA ILE A 109 17.34 3.85 0.99
C ILE A 109 16.82 3.59 2.39
N ASP A 110 15.79 4.33 2.79
CA ASP A 110 15.16 4.13 4.09
C ASP A 110 13.87 3.33 3.93
N ASP A 111 13.75 2.24 4.65
CA ASP A 111 12.52 1.46 4.70
C ASP A 111 11.41 2.26 5.37
N LEU A 112 10.26 2.32 4.74
CA LEU A 112 9.10 3.05 5.26
C LEU A 112 8.16 2.07 5.98
N SER A 113 8.04 2.23 7.29
CA SER A 113 6.94 1.60 8.03
C SER A 113 5.63 2.31 7.72
N ILE A 114 4.70 1.60 7.10
CA ILE A 114 3.38 2.13 6.82
C ILE A 114 2.52 1.97 8.08
N GLN A 115 2.56 2.98 8.93
CA GLN A 115 1.67 3.14 10.08
C GLN A 115 1.06 4.54 10.01
N ASN A 116 0.02 4.70 9.24
CA ASN A 116 -0.66 5.99 9.10
C ASN A 116 -2.11 5.97 9.55
N CYS A 117 -2.52 4.96 10.30
CA CYS A 117 -3.84 4.94 10.91
C CYS A 117 -3.77 4.38 12.33
N SER A 118 -4.62 4.90 13.21
CA SER A 118 -4.91 4.24 14.47
C SER A 118 -5.56 2.90 14.16
N ASP A 119 -5.15 1.88 14.87
CA ASP A 119 -5.70 0.52 14.88
C ASP A 119 -5.75 0.12 16.35
N THR A 120 -6.91 0.33 16.96
CA THR A 120 -7.08 0.30 18.42
C THR A 120 -7.10 -1.14 18.96
N ASP A 121 -7.59 -2.09 18.20
CA ASP A 121 -7.71 -3.50 18.59
C ASP A 121 -6.62 -4.38 17.98
N SER A 122 -5.82 -3.81 17.06
CA SER A 122 -4.65 -4.48 16.46
C SER A 122 -5.02 -5.67 15.55
N ASP A 123 -6.13 -5.57 14.84
CA ASP A 123 -6.60 -6.56 13.88
C ASP A 123 -6.07 -6.34 12.45
N THR A 124 -5.24 -5.29 12.25
CA THR A 124 -4.68 -4.83 10.97
C THR A 124 -5.62 -4.00 10.09
N VAL A 125 -6.81 -3.70 10.57
CA VAL A 125 -7.76 -2.76 9.96
C VAL A 125 -7.68 -1.42 10.70
N CYS A 126 -7.64 -0.33 9.96
CA CYS A 126 -7.55 1.01 10.58
C CYS A 126 -8.87 1.44 11.21
N ASP A 127 -8.88 2.06 12.38
CA ASP A 127 -10.08 2.59 13.08
C ASP A 127 -11.05 3.36 12.15
N ALA A 128 -10.54 4.00 11.10
CA ALA A 128 -11.36 4.78 10.16
C ALA A 128 -12.18 3.94 9.16
N VAL A 129 -11.81 2.67 8.99
CA VAL A 129 -12.46 1.69 8.10
C VAL A 129 -12.83 0.41 8.81
N ASP A 130 -12.52 0.31 10.10
CA ASP A 130 -12.90 -0.74 11.03
C ASP A 130 -14.44 -0.82 11.11
N VAL A 131 -14.97 -2.00 10.80
CA VAL A 131 -16.40 -2.30 10.80
C VAL A 131 -16.86 -2.73 12.18
N CYS A 132 -15.98 -3.42 12.92
CA CYS A 132 -16.29 -4.03 14.21
C CYS A 132 -15.30 -3.61 15.30
N SER A 133 -15.35 -2.35 15.69
CA SER A 133 -14.41 -1.73 16.62
C SER A 133 -14.20 -2.52 17.92
N GLY A 134 -12.96 -2.96 18.13
CA GLY A 134 -12.54 -3.74 19.30
C GLY A 134 -12.57 -5.25 19.08
N TYR A 135 -12.84 -5.71 17.87
CA TYR A 135 -12.82 -7.12 17.46
C TYR A 135 -12.14 -7.26 16.09
N ASP A 136 -11.68 -8.44 15.78
CA ASP A 136 -11.01 -8.77 14.53
C ASP A 136 -12.00 -8.76 13.35
N ASP A 137 -11.87 -7.74 12.49
CA ASP A 137 -12.67 -7.58 11.26
C ASP A 137 -12.48 -8.72 10.23
N LEU A 138 -11.39 -9.49 10.36
CA LEU A 138 -11.08 -10.62 9.48
C LEU A 138 -11.66 -11.95 9.97
N ALA A 139 -12.20 -12.00 11.18
CA ALA A 139 -12.90 -13.13 11.73
C ALA A 139 -14.38 -13.08 11.30
N ASP A 140 -14.75 -13.85 10.28
CA ASP A 140 -16.10 -13.96 9.73
C ASP A 140 -16.36 -15.45 9.40
N ASN A 141 -16.98 -16.15 10.33
CA ASN A 141 -17.10 -17.61 10.32
C ASN A 141 -18.11 -18.12 9.28
N ASP A 142 -19.19 -17.39 9.06
CA ASP A 142 -20.23 -17.77 8.11
C ASP A 142 -20.13 -17.05 6.76
N SER A 143 -19.22 -16.08 6.63
CA SER A 143 -18.89 -15.36 5.42
C SER A 143 -20.04 -14.48 4.88
N ASP A 144 -20.78 -13.87 5.79
CA ASP A 144 -21.83 -12.91 5.41
C ASP A 144 -21.35 -11.45 5.29
N LEU A 145 -20.05 -11.20 5.55
CA LEU A 145 -19.36 -9.91 5.56
C LEU A 145 -19.59 -9.10 6.85
N THR A 146 -20.09 -9.72 7.90
CA THR A 146 -20.17 -9.13 9.23
C THR A 146 -19.18 -9.88 10.12
N PRO A 147 -18.18 -9.20 10.72
CA PRO A 147 -17.22 -9.86 11.60
C PRO A 147 -17.91 -10.51 12.82
N ASP A 148 -17.42 -11.70 13.24
CA ASP A 148 -17.97 -12.48 14.36
C ASP A 148 -18.19 -11.66 15.64
N GLY A 149 -17.31 -10.68 15.90
CA GLY A 149 -17.40 -9.82 17.09
C GLY A 149 -18.57 -8.85 17.08
N CYS A 150 -19.14 -8.56 15.90
CA CYS A 150 -20.29 -7.69 15.70
C CYS A 150 -21.51 -8.43 15.15
N ASP A 151 -21.41 -9.75 15.03
CA ASP A 151 -22.50 -10.62 14.62
C ASP A 151 -23.05 -11.42 15.82
N GLU A 152 -24.34 -11.24 16.11
CA GLU A 152 -25.03 -12.07 17.13
C GLU A 152 -25.33 -13.48 16.62
N CYS A 153 -25.20 -13.71 15.29
CA CYS A 153 -25.50 -14.96 14.62
C CYS A 153 -24.32 -15.47 13.78
N ASP A 154 -23.14 -15.48 14.32
CA ASP A 154 -21.83 -15.78 13.74
C ASP A 154 -21.69 -17.12 12.96
N ASP A 155 -22.71 -17.94 12.99
CA ASP A 155 -22.83 -19.20 12.26
C ASP A 155 -24.00 -19.19 11.23
N ASP A 156 -24.70 -18.05 11.01
CA ASP A 156 -25.88 -17.98 10.12
C ASP A 156 -25.73 -16.89 9.03
N PRO A 157 -25.26 -17.24 7.81
CA PRO A 157 -24.94 -16.30 6.75
C PRO A 157 -26.14 -15.51 6.21
N ASN A 158 -27.29 -15.60 6.83
CA ASN A 158 -28.48 -14.86 6.44
C ASN A 158 -28.99 -13.93 7.56
N LYS A 159 -28.31 -13.89 8.70
CA LYS A 159 -28.72 -13.11 9.87
C LYS A 159 -27.51 -12.57 10.64
N VAL A 160 -27.49 -11.27 10.85
CA VAL A 160 -26.54 -10.57 11.71
C VAL A 160 -27.06 -10.44 13.16
N ALA A 161 -28.34 -10.61 13.39
CA ALA A 161 -28.96 -10.50 14.70
C ALA A 161 -29.99 -11.60 14.93
N GLU A 162 -30.15 -12.05 16.20
CA GLU A 162 -31.08 -13.10 16.58
C GLU A 162 -32.52 -12.83 16.10
N GLY A 163 -32.91 -11.56 16.08
CA GLY A 163 -34.26 -11.18 15.72
C GLY A 163 -35.31 -11.85 16.60
N ALA A 164 -36.46 -12.17 16.03
CA ALA A 164 -37.59 -12.75 16.74
C ALA A 164 -37.50 -14.25 16.90
N CYS A 165 -36.76 -14.94 16.04
CA CYS A 165 -36.75 -16.40 15.93
C CYS A 165 -35.41 -17.02 16.35
N GLY A 166 -34.42 -16.21 16.74
CA GLY A 166 -33.06 -16.69 16.99
C GLY A 166 -32.29 -16.89 15.67
N CYS A 167 -31.03 -17.24 15.81
CA CYS A 167 -30.16 -17.56 14.68
C CYS A 167 -30.60 -18.89 14.04
N GLY A 168 -30.33 -19.04 12.72
CA GLY A 168 -30.67 -20.26 11.96
C GLY A 168 -32.14 -20.35 11.52
N VAL A 169 -32.98 -19.38 11.87
CA VAL A 169 -34.39 -19.36 11.47
C VAL A 169 -34.82 -17.99 11.00
N ALA A 170 -35.42 -17.90 9.82
CA ALA A 170 -35.93 -16.64 9.32
C ALA A 170 -37.07 -16.11 10.21
N ASP A 171 -37.12 -14.79 10.47
CA ASP A 171 -38.11 -14.17 11.36
C ASP A 171 -39.56 -14.30 10.91
N THR A 172 -39.78 -14.72 9.66
CA THR A 172 -41.08 -15.06 9.10
C THR A 172 -41.56 -16.47 9.43
N ASP A 173 -40.63 -17.32 9.88
CA ASP A 173 -40.89 -18.78 10.01
C ASP A 173 -41.13 -19.22 11.45
N CYS A 174 -41.04 -18.31 12.44
CA CYS A 174 -41.41 -18.62 13.81
C CYS A 174 -42.80 -18.09 14.17
N ALA A 175 -43.52 -18.89 14.97
CA ALA A 175 -44.82 -18.54 15.48
C ALA A 175 -44.74 -17.74 16.76
N TYR A 176 -45.29 -16.52 16.78
CA TYR A 176 -45.44 -15.73 18.00
C TYR A 176 -46.70 -16.16 18.74
N LEU A 177 -46.55 -16.50 20.01
CA LEU A 177 -47.67 -16.60 20.93
C LEU A 177 -47.81 -15.27 21.66
N THR A 178 -48.76 -14.45 21.27
CA THR A 178 -49.19 -13.30 22.05
C THR A 178 -50.13 -13.75 23.16
N LEU A 179 -49.71 -13.54 24.41
CA LEU A 179 -50.62 -13.63 25.54
C LEU A 179 -51.50 -12.40 25.53
N GLY A 180 -52.78 -12.61 25.22
CA GLY A 180 -53.82 -11.56 25.29
C GLY A 180 -54.23 -11.22 26.73
#